data_541fc5f6ebc046a30af6809a815b9f84
#
_entry.id   541fc5f6ebc046a30af6809a815b9f84
#
_cell.length_a   1.000
_cell.length_b   1.000
_cell.length_c   1.000
_cell.angle_alpha   90.00
_cell.angle_beta   90.00
_cell.angle_gamma   90.00
#
_symmetry.space_group_name_H-M   'P 1'
#
loop_
_entity.id
_entity.type
_entity.pdbx_description
1 polymer ?
#
loop_
_entity_poly.entity_id
_entity_poly.type
_entity_poly.pdbx_seq_one_letter_code
_entity_poly.pdbx_strand_id
1 'polypeptide(L)'
;MSVKFPASWNDDLVGYFTLINDSIVAEAVHESDREPTWEYRKYPAIKIARMARHRDFDGHGIGTIMLLRIFIIVLHVSQFTGCRIITVDSKPGAANWYRKKGFTLTQVKPREDTVPLYMDFHRFVSQEEERVLTSLHDF
;
A
#
# COMPACT_ATOMS: atom_id res chain seq x y z
N MET A 1 9.15 -10.75 10.43
CA MET A 1 9.51 -9.60 11.27
C MET A 1 8.90 -8.33 10.69
N SER A 2 8.34 -7.48 11.51
CA SER A 2 7.76 -6.20 11.08
C SER A 2 8.65 -5.04 11.51
N VAL A 3 8.55 -3.93 10.79
CA VAL A 3 9.22 -2.68 11.16
C VAL A 3 8.14 -1.67 11.55
N LYS A 4 8.31 -1.05 12.72
CA LYS A 4 7.37 -0.07 13.27
C LYS A 4 7.85 1.34 12.95
N PHE A 5 6.94 2.17 12.44
CA PHE A 5 7.19 3.57 12.11
C PHE A 5 6.27 4.45 12.96
N PRO A 6 6.82 5.17 13.94
CA PRO A 6 6.02 6.11 14.73
C PRO A 6 5.73 7.37 13.93
N ALA A 7 4.56 7.97 14.20
CA ALA A 7 4.18 9.29 13.69
C ALA A 7 4.05 10.24 14.89
N SER A 8 4.69 11.41 14.80
CA SER A 8 4.71 12.39 15.87
C SER A 8 4.24 13.75 15.38
N TRP A 9 3.58 14.48 16.28
CA TRP A 9 3.16 15.86 16.04
C TRP A 9 3.46 16.67 17.30
N ASN A 10 4.29 17.72 17.19
CA ASN A 10 4.70 18.54 18.33
C ASN A 10 5.24 17.70 19.51
N ASP A 11 6.11 16.73 19.19
CA ASP A 11 6.71 15.77 20.12
C ASP A 11 5.73 14.75 20.73
N ASP A 12 4.44 14.81 20.40
CA ASP A 12 3.47 13.80 20.83
C ASP A 12 3.37 12.67 19.82
N LEU A 13 3.32 11.43 20.30
CA LEU A 13 3.07 10.27 19.48
C LEU A 13 1.59 10.24 19.08
N VAL A 14 1.27 10.49 17.81
CA VAL A 14 -0.10 10.57 17.31
C VAL A 14 -0.56 9.30 16.62
N GLY A 15 0.36 8.41 16.28
CA GLY A 15 0.05 7.15 15.63
C GLY A 15 1.28 6.35 15.29
N TYR A 16 1.07 5.20 14.69
CA TYR A 16 2.15 4.39 14.14
C TYR A 16 1.61 3.43 13.07
N PHE A 17 2.51 2.92 12.25
CA PHE A 17 2.20 1.82 11.34
C PHE A 17 3.34 0.81 11.35
N THR A 18 3.04 -0.42 10.99
CA THR A 18 4.04 -1.48 10.83
C THR A 18 3.92 -2.08 9.44
N LEU A 19 5.06 -2.39 8.84
CA LEU A 19 5.16 -3.00 7.53
C LEU A 19 5.86 -4.35 7.64
N ILE A 20 5.40 -5.30 6.84
CA ILE A 20 6.02 -6.62 6.70
C ILE A 20 6.11 -6.99 5.24
N ASN A 21 7.05 -7.87 4.91
CA ASN A 21 7.06 -8.52 3.60
C ASN A 21 5.85 -9.44 3.48
N ASP A 22 5.27 -9.47 2.29
CA ASP A 22 4.08 -10.28 2.00
C ASP A 22 4.14 -10.76 0.55
N SER A 23 3.19 -11.59 0.21
CA SER A 23 2.92 -11.97 -1.16
C SER A 23 1.42 -12.07 -1.36
N ILE A 24 0.97 -11.79 -2.57
CA ILE A 24 -0.44 -11.91 -2.96
C ILE A 24 -0.54 -12.89 -4.12
N VAL A 25 -1.47 -13.86 -4.02
CA VAL A 25 -1.69 -14.81 -5.12
C VAL A 25 -2.27 -14.06 -6.33
N ALA A 26 -1.85 -14.48 -7.53
CA ALA A 26 -2.25 -13.82 -8.75
C ALA A 26 -3.78 -13.80 -8.92
N GLU A 27 -4.47 -14.86 -8.49
CA GLU A 27 -5.93 -14.96 -8.56
C GLU A 27 -6.66 -13.93 -7.67
N ALA A 28 -6.00 -13.43 -6.62
CA ALA A 28 -6.57 -12.39 -5.77
C ALA A 28 -6.52 -11.00 -6.40
N VAL A 29 -5.65 -10.81 -7.39
CA VAL A 29 -5.47 -9.55 -8.10
C VAL A 29 -6.40 -9.51 -9.29
N HIS A 30 -7.07 -8.38 -9.52
CA HIS A 30 -7.92 -8.20 -10.69
C HIS A 30 -7.14 -8.37 -11.99
N GLU A 31 -7.77 -8.96 -12.99
CA GLU A 31 -7.13 -9.29 -14.26
C GLU A 31 -6.47 -8.07 -14.92
N SER A 32 -7.08 -6.90 -14.79
CA SER A 32 -6.53 -5.64 -15.31
C SER A 32 -5.22 -5.21 -14.62
N ASP A 33 -4.96 -5.69 -13.42
CA ASP A 33 -3.74 -5.37 -12.67
C ASP A 33 -2.67 -6.46 -12.78
N ARG A 34 -2.98 -7.59 -13.43
CA ARG A 34 -2.02 -8.69 -13.59
C ARG A 34 -0.97 -8.35 -14.63
N GLU A 35 0.25 -8.80 -14.35
CA GLU A 35 1.36 -8.71 -15.30
C GLU A 35 1.32 -9.92 -16.24
N PRO A 36 1.07 -9.76 -17.55
CA PRO A 36 0.94 -10.88 -18.47
C PRO A 36 2.19 -11.76 -18.59
N THR A 37 3.38 -11.18 -18.35
CA THR A 37 4.66 -11.89 -18.44
C THR A 37 5.08 -12.51 -17.11
N TRP A 38 4.29 -12.35 -16.05
CA TRP A 38 4.63 -12.88 -14.74
C TRP A 38 4.39 -14.39 -14.68
N GLU A 39 5.44 -15.14 -14.43
CA GLU A 39 5.42 -16.61 -14.47
C GLU A 39 5.14 -17.25 -13.10
N TYR A 40 5.19 -16.47 -12.02
CA TYR A 40 5.01 -16.99 -10.68
C TYR A 40 3.56 -16.90 -10.22
N ARG A 41 3.21 -17.77 -9.27
CA ARG A 41 1.84 -17.83 -8.73
C ARG A 41 1.51 -16.68 -7.78
N LYS A 42 2.54 -15.98 -7.28
CA LYS A 42 2.39 -14.91 -6.29
C LYS A 42 3.17 -13.69 -6.74
N TYR A 43 2.63 -12.53 -6.42
CA TYR A 43 3.33 -11.26 -6.56
C TYR A 43 3.96 -10.87 -5.23
N PRO A 44 5.18 -10.32 -5.22
CA PRO A 44 5.75 -9.75 -4.00
C PRO A 44 4.96 -8.53 -3.58
N ALA A 45 4.77 -8.36 -2.28
CA ALA A 45 4.00 -7.27 -1.72
C ALA A 45 4.61 -6.80 -0.40
N ILE A 46 4.22 -5.61 0.02
CA ILE A 46 4.44 -5.11 1.37
C ILE A 46 3.07 -4.99 2.02
N LYS A 47 2.93 -5.56 3.20
CA LYS A 47 1.68 -5.52 3.95
C LYS A 47 1.73 -4.44 5.02
N ILE A 48 0.68 -3.66 5.09
CA ILE A 48 0.41 -2.82 6.26
C ILE A 48 -0.13 -3.77 7.34
N ALA A 49 0.75 -4.22 8.23
CA ALA A 49 0.38 -5.18 9.27
C ALA A 49 -0.47 -4.52 10.35
N ARG A 50 -0.19 -3.26 10.63
CA ARG A 50 -0.98 -2.46 11.57
C ARG A 50 -0.84 -0.97 11.24
N MET A 51 -1.94 -0.25 11.37
CA MET A 51 -1.95 1.20 11.32
C MET A 51 -2.91 1.69 12.38
N ALA A 52 -2.42 2.51 13.29
CA ALA A 52 -3.18 3.00 14.43
C ALA A 52 -2.90 4.48 14.65
N ARG A 53 -3.92 5.21 15.06
CA ARG A 53 -3.80 6.61 15.45
C ARG A 53 -4.29 6.79 16.87
N HIS A 54 -3.74 7.79 17.55
CA HIS A 54 -4.23 8.17 18.87
C HIS A 54 -5.62 8.78 18.72
N ARG A 55 -6.59 8.33 19.54
CA ARG A 55 -8.00 8.76 19.41
C ARG A 55 -8.18 10.26 19.62
N ASP A 56 -7.31 10.93 20.37
CA ASP A 56 -7.37 12.37 20.61
C ASP A 56 -7.07 13.20 19.37
N PHE A 57 -6.55 12.55 18.30
CA PHE A 57 -6.21 13.18 17.03
C PHE A 57 -7.16 12.76 15.91
N ASP A 58 -8.33 12.26 16.24
CA ASP A 58 -9.39 11.95 15.26
C ASP A 58 -9.73 13.20 14.45
N GLY A 59 -9.91 13.05 13.15
CA GLY A 59 -10.27 14.15 12.26
C GLY A 59 -9.12 15.05 11.84
N HIS A 60 -7.86 14.75 12.24
CA HIS A 60 -6.69 15.55 11.89
C HIS A 60 -5.93 15.02 10.66
N GLY A 61 -6.46 14.00 9.97
CA GLY A 61 -5.83 13.45 8.78
C GLY A 61 -4.58 12.61 9.05
N ILE A 62 -4.39 12.12 10.27
CA ILE A 62 -3.19 11.35 10.65
C ILE A 62 -3.07 10.08 9.83
N GLY A 63 -4.18 9.35 9.60
CA GLY A 63 -4.18 8.14 8.78
C GLY A 63 -3.74 8.42 7.34
N THR A 64 -4.19 9.51 6.75
CA THR A 64 -3.80 9.91 5.40
C THR A 64 -2.32 10.23 5.30
N ILE A 65 -1.78 10.95 6.30
CA ILE A 65 -0.35 11.29 6.34
C ILE A 65 0.50 10.01 6.47
N MET A 66 0.10 9.10 7.36
CA MET A 66 0.78 7.81 7.50
C MET A 66 0.74 7.01 6.21
N LEU A 67 -0.39 6.96 5.53
CA LEU A 67 -0.55 6.25 4.27
C LEU A 67 0.35 6.84 3.17
N LEU A 68 0.44 8.16 3.07
CA LEU A 68 1.36 8.82 2.14
C LEU A 68 2.81 8.44 2.42
N ARG A 69 3.19 8.36 3.69
CA ARG A 69 4.54 7.91 4.08
C ARG A 69 4.78 6.45 3.68
N ILE A 70 3.79 5.59 3.85
CA ILE A 70 3.85 4.19 3.38
C ILE A 70 4.08 4.15 1.87
N PHE A 71 3.36 4.96 1.11
CA PHE A 71 3.51 5.04 -0.34
C PHE A 71 4.94 5.43 -0.74
N ILE A 72 5.52 6.41 -0.07
CA ILE A 72 6.90 6.83 -0.32
C ILE A 72 7.88 5.69 -0.04
N ILE A 73 7.70 4.96 1.07
CA ILE A 73 8.55 3.82 1.43
C ILE A 73 8.45 2.73 0.38
N VAL A 74 7.24 2.35 -0.03
CA VAL A 74 7.02 1.29 -1.02
C VAL A 74 7.57 1.69 -2.39
N LEU A 75 7.37 2.93 -2.79
CA LEU A 75 7.95 3.46 -4.03
C LEU A 75 9.47 3.37 -4.02
N HIS A 76 10.09 3.70 -2.89
CA HIS A 76 11.53 3.56 -2.71
C HIS A 76 11.99 2.10 -2.81
N VAL A 77 11.31 1.20 -2.11
CA VAL A 77 11.61 -0.24 -2.13
C VAL A 77 11.44 -0.82 -3.54
N SER A 78 10.44 -0.36 -4.29
CA SER A 78 10.16 -0.84 -5.65
C SER A 78 11.31 -0.56 -6.64
N GLN A 79 12.19 0.38 -6.31
CA GLN A 79 13.38 0.68 -7.13
C GLN A 79 14.49 -0.36 -6.96
N PHE A 80 14.45 -1.14 -5.89
CA PHE A 80 15.47 -2.15 -5.56
C PHE A 80 14.98 -3.58 -5.72
N THR A 81 13.67 -3.78 -5.74
CA THR A 81 13.04 -5.10 -5.87
C THR A 81 11.84 -5.00 -6.80
N GLY A 82 11.30 -6.14 -7.20
CA GLY A 82 10.06 -6.17 -7.99
C GLY A 82 8.78 -5.90 -7.19
N CYS A 83 8.89 -5.52 -5.91
CA CYS A 83 7.75 -5.29 -5.06
C CYS A 83 7.07 -3.96 -5.40
N ARG A 84 5.81 -4.01 -5.83
CA ARG A 84 5.03 -2.85 -6.22
C ARG A 84 3.59 -2.87 -5.69
N ILE A 85 3.24 -3.88 -4.90
CA ILE A 85 1.90 -4.07 -4.37
C ILE A 85 1.91 -3.84 -2.87
N ILE A 86 0.94 -3.07 -2.39
CA ILE A 86 0.66 -2.92 -0.96
C ILE A 86 -0.59 -3.72 -0.65
N THR A 87 -0.53 -4.52 0.40
CA THR A 87 -1.68 -5.27 0.90
C THR A 87 -2.08 -4.79 2.29
N VAL A 88 -3.33 -4.97 2.62
CA VAL A 88 -3.85 -4.71 3.96
C VAL A 88 -5.02 -5.65 4.23
N ASP A 89 -5.05 -6.22 5.44
CA ASP A 89 -6.23 -6.91 5.96
C ASP A 89 -6.95 -5.93 6.89
N SER A 90 -7.91 -5.22 6.33
CA SER A 90 -8.62 -4.15 7.03
C SER A 90 -9.70 -4.69 7.97
N LYS A 91 -9.93 -4.01 9.07
CA LYS A 91 -11.18 -4.19 9.81
C LYS A 91 -12.35 -3.78 8.92
N PRO A 92 -13.53 -4.44 9.03
CA PRO A 92 -14.67 -4.11 8.18
C PRO A 92 -15.05 -2.63 8.20
N GLY A 93 -14.96 -1.99 9.36
CA GLY A 93 -15.29 -0.57 9.50
C GLY A 93 -14.30 0.38 8.83
N ALA A 94 -13.09 -0.06 8.51
CA ALA A 94 -12.06 0.75 7.88
C ALA A 94 -11.91 0.47 6.37
N ALA A 95 -12.54 -0.59 5.87
CA ALA A 95 -12.38 -1.01 4.46
C ALA A 95 -12.74 0.11 3.48
N ASN A 96 -13.83 0.82 3.73
CA ASN A 96 -14.26 1.93 2.88
C ASN A 96 -13.24 3.08 2.84
N TRP A 97 -12.60 3.35 3.96
CA TRP A 97 -11.56 4.37 4.03
C TRP A 97 -10.39 4.00 3.10
N TYR A 98 -9.93 2.73 3.14
CA TYR A 98 -8.88 2.26 2.24
C TYR A 98 -9.33 2.33 0.78
N ARG A 99 -10.56 1.95 0.47
CA ARG A 99 -11.08 2.02 -0.90
C ARG A 99 -11.06 3.44 -1.44
N LYS A 100 -11.45 4.41 -0.64
CA LYS A 100 -11.40 5.84 -1.01
C LYS A 100 -9.98 6.34 -1.25
N LYS A 101 -8.99 5.68 -0.65
CA LYS A 101 -7.57 5.99 -0.86
C LYS A 101 -6.95 5.28 -2.07
N GLY A 102 -7.73 4.49 -2.79
CA GLY A 102 -7.30 3.83 -4.01
C GLY A 102 -7.03 2.33 -3.88
N PHE A 103 -7.30 1.74 -2.73
CA PHE A 103 -7.20 0.29 -2.55
C PHE A 103 -8.38 -0.42 -3.19
N THR A 104 -8.13 -1.62 -3.68
CA THR A 104 -9.11 -2.48 -4.34
C THR A 104 -9.33 -3.75 -3.51
N LEU A 105 -10.56 -4.21 -3.43
CA LEU A 105 -10.88 -5.48 -2.79
C LEU A 105 -10.23 -6.62 -3.58
N THR A 106 -9.63 -7.58 -2.88
CA THR A 106 -9.13 -8.80 -3.52
C THR A 106 -10.28 -9.64 -4.04
N GLN A 107 -10.00 -10.51 -5.00
CA GLN A 107 -11.00 -11.41 -5.60
C GLN A 107 -11.16 -12.72 -4.83
N VAL A 108 -10.46 -12.88 -3.71
CA VAL A 108 -10.60 -14.05 -2.83
C VAL A 108 -11.49 -13.69 -1.64
N LYS A 109 -12.17 -14.71 -1.08
CA LYS A 109 -13.01 -14.52 0.10
C LYS A 109 -12.18 -14.03 1.28
N PRO A 110 -12.67 -13.02 2.03
CA PRO A 110 -12.00 -12.58 3.24
C PRO A 110 -11.93 -13.70 4.27
N ARG A 111 -10.85 -13.71 5.04
CA ARG A 111 -10.71 -14.60 6.19
C ARG A 111 -11.34 -13.94 7.41
N GLU A 112 -12.31 -14.64 8.01
CA GLU A 112 -12.96 -14.21 9.27
C GLU A 112 -13.46 -12.75 9.24
N ASP A 113 -12.96 -11.92 10.16
CA ASP A 113 -13.46 -10.56 10.40
C ASP A 113 -12.65 -9.49 9.68
N THR A 114 -11.82 -9.86 8.71
CA THR A 114 -11.00 -8.89 7.96
C THR A 114 -11.42 -8.81 6.51
N VAL A 115 -11.15 -7.64 5.91
CA VAL A 115 -11.41 -7.39 4.49
C VAL A 115 -10.05 -7.18 3.82
N PRO A 116 -9.59 -8.11 2.97
CA PRO A 116 -8.31 -7.98 2.28
C PRO A 116 -8.43 -7.02 1.10
N LEU A 117 -7.51 -6.06 1.06
CA LEU A 117 -7.41 -5.09 -0.03
C LEU A 117 -5.96 -5.01 -0.51
N TYR A 118 -5.78 -4.52 -1.73
CA TYR A 118 -4.46 -4.28 -2.29
C TYR A 118 -4.44 -2.99 -3.10
N MET A 119 -3.24 -2.47 -3.32
CA MET A 119 -2.98 -1.38 -4.26
C MET A 119 -1.74 -1.71 -5.06
N ASP A 120 -1.82 -1.57 -6.38
CA ASP A 120 -0.70 -1.79 -7.29
C ASP A 120 -0.09 -0.44 -7.68
N PHE A 121 1.18 -0.25 -7.36
CA PHE A 121 1.92 0.96 -7.68
C PHE A 121 2.49 0.97 -9.10
N HIS A 122 2.31 -0.10 -9.85
CA HIS A 122 2.88 -0.20 -11.19
C HIS A 122 2.53 1.00 -12.07
N ARG A 123 1.29 1.42 -12.03
CA ARG A 123 0.82 2.57 -12.83
C ARG A 123 1.52 3.86 -12.44
N PHE A 124 1.74 4.08 -11.14
CA PHE A 124 2.45 5.27 -10.66
C PHE A 124 3.90 5.26 -11.08
N VAL A 125 4.60 4.13 -10.95
CA VAL A 125 6.00 3.99 -11.35
C VAL A 125 6.13 4.20 -12.86
N SER A 126 5.28 3.56 -13.65
CA SER A 126 5.31 3.68 -15.11
C SER A 126 5.01 5.10 -15.58
N GLN A 127 4.03 5.76 -14.97
CA GLN A 127 3.69 7.15 -15.31
C GLN A 127 4.81 8.11 -14.96
N GLU A 128 5.45 7.91 -13.82
CA GLU A 128 6.58 8.75 -13.39
C GLU A 128 7.79 8.55 -14.29
N GLU A 129 8.12 7.32 -14.65
CA GLU A 129 9.17 7.02 -15.62
C GLU A 129 8.88 7.65 -16.97
N GLU A 130 7.67 7.53 -17.48
CA GLU A 130 7.25 8.11 -18.74
C GLU A 130 7.34 9.63 -18.70
N ARG A 131 6.91 10.25 -17.60
CA ARG A 131 7.01 11.70 -17.41
C ARG A 131 8.47 12.18 -17.42
N VAL A 132 9.35 11.47 -16.72
CA VAL A 132 10.78 11.78 -16.69
C VAL A 132 11.40 11.63 -18.07
N LEU A 133 11.10 10.55 -18.78
CA LEU A 133 11.59 10.31 -20.14
C LEU A 133 11.12 11.39 -21.11
N THR A 134 9.86 11.80 -21.02
CA THR A 134 9.30 12.89 -21.83
C THR A 134 10.03 14.21 -21.56
N SER A 135 10.30 14.51 -20.28
CA SER A 135 11.06 15.70 -19.89
C SER A 135 12.47 15.69 -20.45
N LEU A 136 13.11 14.53 -20.52
CA LEU A 136 14.45 14.37 -21.10
C LEU A 136 14.46 14.59 -22.61
N HIS A 137 13.37 14.28 -23.30
CA HIS A 137 13.27 14.52 -24.75
C HIS A 137 13.15 16.00 -25.09
N ASP A 138 12.58 16.80 -24.22
CA ASP A 138 12.45 18.24 -24.39
C ASP A 138 13.78 18.98 -24.17
N PHE A 139 14.79 18.28 -23.75
CA PHE A 139 16.11 18.83 -23.49
C PHE A 139 17.01 18.74 -24.73
#